data_4238279f6bcb102f3943f1a8f6d3f766
#
_entry.id   4238279f6bcb102f3943f1a8f6d3f766
#
_cell.length_a   1.000
_cell.length_b   1.000
_cell.length_c   1.000
_cell.angle_alpha   90.00
_cell.angle_beta   90.00
_cell.angle_gamma   90.00
#
_symmetry.space_group_name_H-M   'P 1'
#
loop_
_entity.id
_entity.type
_entity.pdbx_description
1 polymer ?
#
loop_
_entity_poly.entity_id
_entity_poly.type
_entity_poly.pdbx_seq_one_letter_code
_entity_poly.pdbx_strand_id
1 'polypeptide(L)'
;MKRQTANQTLKRLAIDLASHPFLLFLAFLGTIAQVALSIYLPILIGQVIDQVLVADSSPVFWHIFIQMILVVIGNTLVQWANPLLYNRLIFSYTKDLRERIIYKLHRLPIAFVDRQGSGEMVSRVTTDIEQLAAGLTMIFNQFFIGVLMILVSILAMLQIHLLMTLLVLLLTPLSMVISRFIAKRSYHLFQKQTETRGIQTQLIEESLSQQTIIQSFNAQTEFIRRLHEANANYAGYSQSAIFYSSTVNPSTRFVNALIYALLAGVGAYRIMMGSTLTIGRLVTFLNYVQQYTKPFNDISSVLAELQSALACAERVYAVLESPEVAETGKEVLTSDQVKGAISFKHVSFGYNPERILIKDLSIDIPAGSKVAIVGPTGAGKSTLINLLMRFYPINSGDILLDGRSIYDYTRASLRQQFGMVLQETWLKQGTIHDNIAFGNPDASREQVIAAAKAANADFFIQQLPQGYDTKLENAGESLSVGQAQLLTIARVFLAIPKILILDEATSSIDTRTEVLVQDAFAKLMKGRTSFIIAHRLSTIRDADLILVLVDGDIVEHGNHQDLMARKGKYYQMQKAAAFSSE
;
A
#
# COMPACT_ATOMS: atom_id res chain seq x y z
N MET A 1 13.39 5.97 10.73
CA MET A 1 13.01 4.55 10.88
C MET A 1 14.28 3.69 10.90
N LYS A 2 14.49 2.84 11.93
CA LYS A 2 15.59 1.86 11.90
C LYS A 2 15.23 0.82 10.83
N ARG A 3 16.03 0.71 9.77
CA ARG A 3 15.92 -0.39 8.80
C ARG A 3 16.13 -1.69 9.56
N GLN A 4 15.15 -2.57 9.55
CA GLN A 4 15.32 -3.93 10.07
C GLN A 4 16.30 -4.66 9.15
N THR A 5 17.19 -5.46 9.71
CA THR A 5 18.03 -6.34 8.89
C THR A 5 17.16 -7.44 8.29
N ALA A 6 17.45 -7.89 7.06
CA ALA A 6 16.71 -8.96 6.37
C ALA A 6 16.49 -10.19 7.28
N ASN A 7 17.45 -10.50 8.15
CA ASN A 7 17.37 -11.61 9.13
C ASN A 7 16.29 -11.37 10.21
N GLN A 8 16.09 -10.12 10.64
CA GLN A 8 15.05 -9.80 11.63
C GLN A 8 13.66 -9.91 11.01
N THR A 9 13.50 -9.43 9.77
CA THR A 9 12.26 -9.55 9.00
C THR A 9 11.89 -11.02 8.75
N LEU A 10 12.87 -11.84 8.36
CA LEU A 10 12.68 -13.28 8.13
C LEU A 10 12.30 -14.02 9.43
N LYS A 11 12.96 -13.71 10.54
CA LYS A 11 12.61 -14.28 11.84
C LYS A 11 11.18 -13.93 12.26
N ARG A 12 10.76 -12.69 12.06
CA ARG A 12 9.41 -12.24 12.39
C ARG A 12 8.37 -12.92 11.51
N LEU A 13 8.64 -12.98 10.21
CA LEU A 13 7.76 -13.67 9.24
C LEU A 13 7.59 -15.15 9.62
N ALA A 14 8.68 -15.83 10.04
CA ALA A 14 8.61 -17.21 10.52
C ALA A 14 7.76 -17.34 11.79
N ILE A 15 7.86 -16.39 12.74
CA ILE A 15 7.04 -16.36 13.96
C ILE A 15 5.57 -16.13 13.62
N ASP A 16 5.28 -15.18 12.73
CA ASP A 16 3.91 -14.87 12.30
C ASP A 16 3.27 -16.07 11.57
N LEU A 17 4.01 -16.76 10.69
CA LEU A 17 3.54 -18.00 10.05
C LEU A 17 3.33 -19.15 11.04
N ALA A 18 4.12 -19.20 12.11
CA ALA A 18 3.98 -20.19 13.18
C ALA A 18 2.69 -20.00 14.00
N SER A 19 1.97 -18.90 13.85
CA SER A 19 0.63 -18.72 14.45
C SER A 19 -0.42 -19.71 13.90
N HIS A 20 -0.14 -20.35 12.75
CA HIS A 20 -0.97 -21.39 12.14
C HIS A 20 -0.29 -22.77 12.17
N PRO A 21 0.01 -23.34 13.37
CA PRO A 21 0.91 -24.47 13.50
C PRO A 21 0.39 -25.74 12.82
N PHE A 22 -0.91 -25.98 12.84
CA PHE A 22 -1.52 -27.16 12.23
C PHE A 22 -1.39 -27.16 10.69
N LEU A 23 -1.69 -26.03 10.04
CA LEU A 23 -1.55 -25.90 8.59
C LEU A 23 -0.10 -25.99 8.16
N LEU A 24 0.81 -25.37 8.91
CA LEU A 24 2.26 -25.43 8.66
C LEU A 24 2.78 -26.86 8.77
N PHE A 25 2.40 -27.59 9.82
CA PHE A 25 2.77 -28.99 9.99
C PHE A 25 2.26 -29.85 8.85
N LEU A 26 0.99 -29.70 8.47
CA LEU A 26 0.39 -30.46 7.37
C LEU A 26 1.06 -30.16 6.03
N ALA A 27 1.45 -28.90 5.80
CA ALA A 27 2.19 -28.47 4.63
C ALA A 27 3.58 -29.11 4.54
N PHE A 28 4.32 -29.16 5.65
CA PHE A 28 5.62 -29.85 5.72
C PHE A 28 5.48 -31.37 5.53
N LEU A 29 4.50 -31.98 6.17
CA LEU A 29 4.24 -33.42 6.01
C LEU A 29 3.91 -33.76 4.57
N GLY A 30 3.07 -32.95 3.92
CA GLY A 30 2.76 -33.09 2.49
C GLY A 30 3.98 -32.93 1.60
N THR A 31 4.88 -31.98 1.89
CA THR A 31 6.15 -31.83 1.16
C THR A 31 7.04 -33.07 1.29
N ILE A 32 7.18 -33.61 2.50
CA ILE A 32 7.97 -34.81 2.75
C ILE A 32 7.36 -36.00 2.01
N ALA A 33 6.04 -36.18 2.08
CA ALA A 33 5.33 -37.24 1.37
C ALA A 33 5.52 -37.13 -0.16
N GLN A 34 5.41 -35.92 -0.71
CA GLN A 34 5.62 -35.68 -2.13
C GLN A 34 7.03 -36.05 -2.58
N VAL A 35 8.07 -35.63 -1.83
CA VAL A 35 9.46 -35.96 -2.16
C VAL A 35 9.71 -37.47 -2.02
N ALA A 36 9.21 -38.10 -0.96
CA ALA A 36 9.35 -39.54 -0.75
C ALA A 36 8.74 -40.35 -1.89
N LEU A 37 7.50 -40.04 -2.30
CA LEU A 37 6.82 -40.71 -3.42
C LEU A 37 7.56 -40.42 -4.75
N SER A 38 8.07 -39.20 -4.97
CA SER A 38 8.83 -38.87 -6.16
C SER A 38 10.15 -39.63 -6.28
N ILE A 39 10.84 -39.86 -5.15
CA ILE A 39 12.09 -40.64 -5.11
C ILE A 39 11.83 -42.14 -5.21
N TYR A 40 10.69 -42.63 -4.69
CA TYR A 40 10.34 -44.06 -4.74
C TYR A 40 9.96 -44.50 -6.13
N LEU A 41 9.34 -43.67 -6.94
CA LEU A 41 8.90 -44.00 -8.30
C LEU A 41 10.02 -44.52 -9.23
N PRO A 42 11.22 -43.86 -9.35
CA PRO A 42 12.33 -44.39 -10.13
C PRO A 42 12.83 -45.77 -9.70
N ILE A 43 12.74 -46.11 -8.40
CA ILE A 43 13.14 -47.42 -7.91
C ILE A 43 12.21 -48.50 -8.53
N LEU A 44 10.88 -48.27 -8.49
CA LEU A 44 9.92 -49.19 -9.08
C LEU A 44 10.11 -49.31 -10.58
N ILE A 45 10.40 -48.22 -11.30
CA ILE A 45 10.72 -48.24 -12.74
C ILE A 45 11.94 -49.14 -12.99
N GLY A 46 12.99 -48.95 -12.21
CA GLY A 46 14.20 -49.80 -12.34
C GLY A 46 13.94 -51.25 -12.09
N GLN A 47 13.16 -51.59 -11.06
CA GLN A 47 12.77 -52.96 -10.74
C GLN A 47 11.91 -53.61 -11.86
N VAL A 48 10.96 -52.87 -12.46
CA VAL A 48 10.19 -53.32 -13.62
C VAL A 48 11.11 -53.65 -14.79
N ILE A 49 12.10 -52.77 -15.08
CA ILE A 49 13.05 -52.99 -16.19
C ILE A 49 13.88 -54.26 -15.93
N ASP A 50 14.40 -54.45 -14.73
CA ASP A 50 15.20 -55.63 -14.39
C ASP A 50 14.35 -56.92 -14.52
N GLN A 51 13.07 -56.90 -14.12
CA GLN A 51 12.17 -58.05 -14.27
C GLN A 51 11.87 -58.37 -15.75
N VAL A 52 11.64 -57.34 -16.58
CA VAL A 52 11.42 -57.53 -18.04
C VAL A 52 12.64 -58.15 -18.71
N LEU A 53 13.84 -57.79 -18.31
CA LEU A 53 15.09 -58.31 -18.88
C LEU A 53 15.35 -59.77 -18.51
N VAL A 54 14.84 -60.25 -17.40
CA VAL A 54 14.93 -61.67 -16.99
C VAL A 54 13.87 -62.50 -17.70
N ALA A 55 12.93 -61.88 -18.47
CA ALA A 55 11.83 -62.51 -19.20
C ALA A 55 10.91 -63.39 -18.30
N ASP A 56 10.81 -63.06 -17.02
CA ASP A 56 10.01 -63.77 -16.05
C ASP A 56 8.64 -63.11 -15.91
N SER A 57 7.59 -63.73 -16.43
CA SER A 57 6.19 -63.30 -16.29
C SER A 57 5.62 -63.62 -14.91
N SER A 58 6.45 -63.51 -13.89
CA SER A 58 6.11 -63.89 -12.52
C SER A 58 5.06 -62.94 -11.89
N PRO A 59 4.33 -63.40 -10.87
CA PRO A 59 3.44 -62.55 -10.08
C PRO A 59 4.12 -61.30 -9.50
N VAL A 60 5.45 -61.34 -9.38
CA VAL A 60 6.27 -60.24 -8.89
C VAL A 60 6.21 -59.01 -9.82
N PHE A 61 6.22 -59.20 -11.14
CA PHE A 61 6.06 -58.13 -12.12
C PHE A 61 4.74 -57.37 -11.91
N TRP A 62 3.62 -58.08 -11.82
CA TRP A 62 2.33 -57.44 -11.64
C TRP A 62 2.22 -56.73 -10.28
N HIS A 63 2.84 -57.26 -9.23
CA HIS A 63 2.87 -56.63 -7.93
C HIS A 63 3.62 -55.26 -7.99
N ILE A 64 4.81 -55.24 -8.59
CA ILE A 64 5.57 -54.00 -8.76
C ILE A 64 4.84 -52.98 -9.65
N PHE A 65 4.21 -53.47 -10.72
CA PHE A 65 3.43 -52.65 -11.66
C PHE A 65 2.24 -51.99 -10.95
N ILE A 66 1.49 -52.74 -10.14
CA ILE A 66 0.37 -52.21 -9.36
C ILE A 66 0.89 -51.18 -8.32
N GLN A 67 1.99 -51.50 -7.61
CA GLN A 67 2.62 -50.52 -6.70
C GLN A 67 3.01 -49.23 -7.41
N MET A 68 3.58 -49.34 -8.62
CA MET A 68 3.95 -48.15 -9.41
C MET A 68 2.73 -47.29 -9.72
N ILE A 69 1.59 -47.90 -10.14
CA ILE A 69 0.35 -47.17 -10.38
C ILE A 69 -0.16 -46.49 -9.11
N LEU A 70 -0.16 -47.21 -7.98
CA LEU A 70 -0.60 -46.64 -6.69
C LEU A 70 0.30 -45.44 -6.25
N VAL A 71 1.61 -45.59 -6.43
CA VAL A 71 2.56 -44.49 -6.12
C VAL A 71 2.33 -43.29 -7.02
N VAL A 72 2.08 -43.48 -8.33
CA VAL A 72 1.76 -42.38 -9.26
C VAL A 72 0.48 -41.68 -8.84
N ILE A 73 -0.59 -42.45 -8.55
CA ILE A 73 -1.86 -41.89 -8.09
C ILE A 73 -1.66 -41.12 -6.78
N GLY A 74 -0.98 -41.73 -5.80
CA GLY A 74 -0.69 -41.12 -4.51
C GLY A 74 0.12 -39.82 -4.65
N ASN A 75 1.18 -39.87 -5.49
CA ASN A 75 1.99 -38.68 -5.77
C ASN A 75 1.18 -37.54 -6.43
N THR A 76 0.31 -37.91 -7.38
CA THR A 76 -0.56 -36.91 -8.05
C THR A 76 -1.55 -36.29 -7.08
N LEU A 77 -2.15 -37.08 -6.18
CA LEU A 77 -3.06 -36.58 -5.16
C LEU A 77 -2.36 -35.62 -4.19
N VAL A 78 -1.14 -35.98 -3.75
CA VAL A 78 -0.33 -35.11 -2.87
C VAL A 78 0.08 -33.84 -3.60
N GLN A 79 0.51 -33.92 -4.86
CA GLN A 79 0.84 -32.74 -5.67
C GLN A 79 -0.35 -31.82 -5.90
N TRP A 80 -1.56 -32.37 -5.95
CA TRP A 80 -2.79 -31.56 -6.05
C TRP A 80 -3.21 -30.96 -4.71
N ALA A 81 -3.05 -31.70 -3.61
CA ALA A 81 -3.44 -31.26 -2.27
C ALA A 81 -2.49 -30.20 -1.66
N ASN A 82 -1.17 -30.31 -1.91
CA ASN A 82 -0.16 -29.42 -1.32
C ASN A 82 -0.39 -27.94 -1.64
N PRO A 83 -0.62 -27.51 -2.90
CA PRO A 83 -0.90 -26.10 -3.21
C PRO A 83 -2.15 -25.57 -2.51
N LEU A 84 -3.18 -26.41 -2.27
CA LEU A 84 -4.36 -25.99 -1.51
C LEU A 84 -4.02 -25.67 -0.06
N LEU A 85 -3.15 -26.47 0.57
CA LEU A 85 -2.69 -26.26 1.94
C LEU A 85 -1.82 -24.98 2.04
N TYR A 86 -0.86 -24.83 1.12
CA TYR A 86 0.01 -23.64 1.10
C TYR A 86 -0.78 -22.36 0.86
N ASN A 87 -1.67 -22.37 -0.13
CA ASN A 87 -2.50 -21.21 -0.44
C ASN A 87 -3.39 -20.84 0.75
N ARG A 88 -4.01 -21.83 1.40
CA ARG A 88 -4.84 -21.57 2.58
C ARG A 88 -4.03 -20.95 3.73
N LEU A 89 -2.82 -21.44 3.97
CA LEU A 89 -1.90 -20.87 4.96
C LEU A 89 -1.53 -19.42 4.61
N ILE A 90 -1.08 -19.19 3.38
CA ILE A 90 -0.56 -17.90 2.92
C ILE A 90 -1.68 -16.86 2.87
N PHE A 91 -2.85 -17.20 2.31
CA PHE A 91 -3.97 -16.26 2.25
C PHE A 91 -4.61 -15.97 3.60
N SER A 92 -4.62 -16.93 4.53
CA SER A 92 -5.03 -16.66 5.92
C SER A 92 -4.08 -15.65 6.57
N TYR A 93 -2.78 -15.89 6.46
CA TYR A 93 -1.76 -14.98 7.00
C TYR A 93 -1.83 -13.58 6.38
N THR A 94 -1.95 -13.47 5.05
CA THR A 94 -1.99 -12.16 4.37
C THR A 94 -3.29 -11.41 4.65
N LYS A 95 -4.41 -12.11 4.85
CA LYS A 95 -5.66 -11.52 5.33
C LYS A 95 -5.45 -10.88 6.70
N ASP A 96 -4.93 -11.62 7.67
CA ASP A 96 -4.68 -11.12 9.03
C ASP A 96 -3.70 -9.94 9.03
N LEU A 97 -2.67 -10.01 8.18
CA LEU A 97 -1.70 -8.93 8.01
C LEU A 97 -2.36 -7.65 7.46
N ARG A 98 -3.25 -7.80 6.46
CA ARG A 98 -4.00 -6.68 5.87
C ARG A 98 -4.94 -6.03 6.89
N GLU A 99 -5.67 -6.83 7.68
CA GLU A 99 -6.52 -6.34 8.75
C GLU A 99 -5.71 -5.57 9.81
N ARG A 100 -4.57 -6.11 10.24
CA ARG A 100 -3.65 -5.45 11.20
C ARG A 100 -3.14 -4.11 10.68
N ILE A 101 -2.77 -4.02 9.40
CA ILE A 101 -2.29 -2.76 8.80
C ILE A 101 -3.42 -1.73 8.73
N ILE A 102 -4.60 -2.10 8.24
CA ILE A 102 -5.75 -1.19 8.16
C ILE A 102 -6.09 -0.64 9.54
N TYR A 103 -6.17 -1.51 10.55
CA TYR A 103 -6.40 -1.11 11.93
C TYR A 103 -5.31 -0.16 12.45
N LYS A 104 -4.04 -0.44 12.10
CA LYS A 104 -2.91 0.40 12.47
C LYS A 104 -2.95 1.77 11.81
N LEU A 105 -3.29 1.84 10.51
CA LEU A 105 -3.38 3.10 9.77
C LEU A 105 -4.36 4.09 10.41
N HIS A 106 -5.48 3.62 10.93
CA HIS A 106 -6.44 4.48 11.64
C HIS A 106 -5.94 5.02 12.98
N ARG A 107 -4.86 4.48 13.52
CA ARG A 107 -4.24 4.89 14.79
C ARG A 107 -2.93 5.65 14.63
N LEU A 108 -2.40 5.72 13.41
CA LEU A 108 -1.19 6.46 13.14
C LEU A 108 -1.45 7.99 13.17
N PRO A 109 -0.43 8.79 13.54
CA PRO A 109 -0.50 10.24 13.42
C PRO A 109 -0.73 10.65 11.96
N ILE A 110 -1.54 11.69 11.72
CA ILE A 110 -1.73 12.28 10.37
C ILE A 110 -0.39 12.66 9.77
N ALA A 111 0.53 13.23 10.58
CA ALA A 111 1.90 13.52 10.18
C ALA A 111 2.66 12.35 9.55
N PHE A 112 2.33 11.12 9.89
CA PHE A 112 2.93 9.93 9.29
C PHE A 112 2.42 9.71 7.87
N VAL A 113 1.11 9.87 7.66
CA VAL A 113 0.45 9.71 6.35
C VAL A 113 0.88 10.83 5.41
N ASP A 114 0.91 12.07 5.88
CA ASP A 114 1.30 13.25 5.10
C ASP A 114 2.75 13.18 4.60
N ARG A 115 3.66 12.61 5.42
CA ARG A 115 5.07 12.43 5.02
C ARG A 115 5.28 11.36 3.97
N GLN A 116 4.45 10.34 3.93
CA GLN A 116 4.63 9.19 3.04
C GLN A 116 3.74 9.24 1.81
N GLY A 117 2.66 10.00 1.87
CA GLY A 117 1.66 10.10 0.82
C GLY A 117 0.65 8.93 0.82
N SER A 118 -0.58 9.23 0.46
CA SER A 118 -1.68 8.26 0.45
C SER A 118 -1.45 7.11 -0.53
N GLY A 119 -0.89 7.39 -1.71
CA GLY A 119 -0.59 6.37 -2.72
C GLY A 119 0.41 5.32 -2.24
N GLU A 120 1.46 5.74 -1.50
CA GLU A 120 2.42 4.79 -0.92
C GLU A 120 1.76 3.92 0.15
N MET A 121 0.87 4.48 0.97
CA MET A 121 0.14 3.69 1.97
C MET A 121 -0.78 2.65 1.32
N VAL A 122 -1.51 3.04 0.28
CA VAL A 122 -2.33 2.09 -0.50
C VAL A 122 -1.47 0.98 -1.09
N SER A 123 -0.33 1.32 -1.71
CA SER A 123 0.61 0.33 -2.27
C SER A 123 1.12 -0.67 -1.21
N ARG A 124 1.35 -0.23 0.03
CA ARG A 124 1.77 -1.12 1.13
C ARG A 124 0.68 -2.10 1.55
N VAL A 125 -0.58 -1.69 1.54
CA VAL A 125 -1.73 -2.55 1.90
C VAL A 125 -2.10 -3.53 0.79
N THR A 126 -1.86 -3.16 -0.48
CA THR A 126 -2.21 -3.95 -1.66
C THR A 126 -0.98 -4.67 -2.23
N THR A 127 -0.18 -3.96 -3.00
CA THR A 127 0.92 -4.51 -3.80
C THR A 127 2.00 -5.18 -2.96
N ASP A 128 2.43 -4.59 -1.83
CA ASP A 128 3.48 -5.17 -1.00
C ASP A 128 3.02 -6.47 -0.33
N ILE A 129 1.76 -6.56 0.10
CA ILE A 129 1.21 -7.80 0.68
C ILE A 129 1.02 -8.87 -0.41
N GLU A 130 0.60 -8.51 -1.63
CA GLU A 130 0.50 -9.44 -2.75
C GLU A 130 1.86 -9.99 -3.18
N GLN A 131 2.87 -9.13 -3.24
CA GLN A 131 4.25 -9.54 -3.54
C GLN A 131 4.81 -10.46 -2.45
N LEU A 132 4.50 -10.18 -1.18
CA LEU A 132 4.84 -11.07 -0.07
C LEU A 132 4.15 -12.43 -0.21
N ALA A 133 2.86 -12.47 -0.57
CA ALA A 133 2.13 -13.71 -0.83
C ALA A 133 2.75 -14.52 -1.97
N ALA A 134 3.11 -13.87 -3.08
CA ALA A 134 3.76 -14.51 -4.21
C ALA A 134 5.11 -15.14 -3.82
N GLY A 135 5.95 -14.39 -3.09
CA GLY A 135 7.22 -14.89 -2.60
C GLY A 135 7.08 -16.08 -1.62
N LEU A 136 6.14 -16.01 -0.69
CA LEU A 136 5.83 -17.13 0.20
C LEU A 136 5.35 -18.37 -0.58
N THR A 137 4.52 -18.19 -1.59
CA THR A 137 4.05 -19.27 -2.46
C THR A 137 5.22 -19.97 -3.17
N MET A 138 6.19 -19.19 -3.69
CA MET A 138 7.38 -19.75 -4.30
C MET A 138 8.28 -20.49 -3.29
N ILE A 139 8.41 -19.96 -2.07
CA ILE A 139 9.17 -20.62 -1.00
C ILE A 139 8.61 -22.01 -0.72
N PHE A 140 7.31 -22.15 -0.51
CA PHE A 140 6.69 -23.42 -0.19
C PHE A 140 6.66 -24.38 -1.40
N ASN A 141 6.29 -23.91 -2.59
CA ASN A 141 6.14 -24.77 -3.77
C ASN A 141 7.46 -25.14 -4.45
N GLN A 142 8.50 -24.33 -4.33
CA GLN A 142 9.75 -24.56 -5.07
C GLN A 142 10.96 -24.71 -4.17
N PHE A 143 11.17 -23.79 -3.21
CA PHE A 143 12.37 -23.81 -2.39
C PHE A 143 12.44 -25.03 -1.45
N PHE A 144 11.43 -25.22 -0.61
CA PHE A 144 11.43 -26.36 0.34
C PHE A 144 11.41 -27.72 -0.37
N ILE A 145 10.58 -27.87 -1.41
CA ILE A 145 10.54 -29.09 -2.21
C ILE A 145 11.88 -29.30 -2.90
N GLY A 146 12.46 -28.25 -3.50
CA GLY A 146 13.73 -28.30 -4.22
C GLY A 146 14.90 -28.69 -3.34
N VAL A 147 15.05 -28.05 -2.17
CA VAL A 147 16.13 -28.36 -1.21
C VAL A 147 16.01 -29.80 -0.71
N LEU A 148 14.80 -30.22 -0.32
CA LEU A 148 14.59 -31.59 0.16
C LEU A 148 14.83 -32.61 -0.96
N MET A 149 14.41 -32.33 -2.19
CA MET A 149 14.64 -33.16 -3.37
C MET A 149 16.14 -33.33 -3.64
N ILE A 150 16.94 -32.24 -3.58
CA ILE A 150 18.39 -32.32 -3.75
C ILE A 150 19.01 -33.23 -2.69
N LEU A 151 18.69 -33.05 -1.41
CA LEU A 151 19.26 -33.81 -0.32
C LEU A 151 18.91 -35.30 -0.43
N VAL A 152 17.62 -35.62 -0.63
CA VAL A 152 17.18 -37.02 -0.70
C VAL A 152 17.66 -37.70 -1.98
N SER A 153 17.74 -36.98 -3.12
CA SER A 153 18.31 -37.54 -4.37
C SER A 153 19.80 -37.87 -4.23
N ILE A 154 20.59 -37.02 -3.57
CA ILE A 154 22.02 -37.33 -3.30
C ILE A 154 22.12 -38.59 -2.44
N LEU A 155 21.36 -38.70 -1.35
CA LEU A 155 21.38 -39.89 -0.49
C LEU A 155 20.98 -41.16 -1.26
N ALA A 156 19.94 -41.06 -2.12
CA ALA A 156 19.49 -42.18 -2.94
C ALA A 156 20.55 -42.58 -4.01
N MET A 157 21.22 -41.63 -4.64
CA MET A 157 22.31 -41.89 -5.59
C MET A 157 23.51 -42.55 -4.93
N LEU A 158 23.88 -42.13 -3.72
CA LEU A 158 25.00 -42.72 -2.94
C LEU A 158 24.76 -44.21 -2.63
N GLN A 159 23.51 -44.61 -2.38
CA GLN A 159 23.14 -46.01 -2.14
C GLN A 159 23.26 -46.87 -3.40
N ILE A 160 23.14 -46.31 -4.59
CA ILE A 160 23.26 -47.05 -5.86
C ILE A 160 24.73 -47.21 -6.26
N HIS A 161 25.49 -46.08 -6.38
CA HIS A 161 26.89 -46.14 -6.79
C HIS A 161 27.68 -44.89 -6.42
N LEU A 162 28.59 -45.02 -5.49
CA LEU A 162 29.40 -43.90 -4.94
C LEU A 162 30.18 -43.14 -5.99
N LEU A 163 30.94 -43.82 -6.86
CA LEU A 163 31.78 -43.16 -7.86
C LEU A 163 30.97 -42.35 -8.88
N MET A 164 29.83 -42.87 -9.33
CA MET A 164 28.96 -42.15 -10.27
C MET A 164 28.32 -40.92 -9.57
N THR A 165 27.97 -41.02 -8.28
CA THR A 165 27.46 -39.88 -7.52
C THR A 165 28.50 -38.78 -7.36
N LEU A 166 29.76 -39.12 -7.06
CA LEU A 166 30.86 -38.15 -7.00
C LEU A 166 31.07 -37.46 -8.34
N LEU A 167 30.93 -38.20 -9.43
CA LEU A 167 31.05 -37.61 -10.79
C LEU A 167 29.91 -36.64 -11.09
N VAL A 168 28.67 -36.93 -10.66
CA VAL A 168 27.53 -35.99 -10.75
C VAL A 168 27.83 -34.74 -9.96
N LEU A 169 28.26 -34.86 -8.69
CA LEU A 169 28.56 -33.72 -7.83
C LEU A 169 29.71 -32.87 -8.35
N LEU A 170 30.69 -33.46 -9.03
CA LEU A 170 31.79 -32.75 -9.69
C LEU A 170 31.35 -31.99 -10.95
N LEU A 171 30.41 -32.56 -11.72
CA LEU A 171 29.98 -31.99 -13.00
C LEU A 171 28.85 -30.97 -12.85
N THR A 172 28.02 -31.06 -11.81
CA THR A 172 26.90 -30.15 -11.60
C THR A 172 27.32 -28.66 -11.49
N PRO A 173 28.41 -28.29 -10.81
CA PRO A 173 28.86 -26.90 -10.78
C PRO A 173 29.12 -26.28 -12.16
N LEU A 174 29.46 -27.08 -13.17
CA LEU A 174 29.64 -26.59 -14.53
C LEU A 174 28.37 -25.96 -15.11
N SER A 175 27.19 -26.62 -14.89
CA SER A 175 25.92 -26.05 -15.33
C SER A 175 25.57 -24.76 -14.57
N MET A 176 25.91 -24.69 -13.28
CA MET A 176 25.70 -23.48 -12.46
C MET A 176 26.58 -22.31 -12.91
N VAL A 177 27.85 -22.56 -13.27
CA VAL A 177 28.75 -21.52 -13.76
C VAL A 177 28.24 -20.94 -15.07
N ILE A 178 27.81 -21.78 -16.00
CA ILE A 178 27.25 -21.35 -17.30
C ILE A 178 25.95 -20.54 -17.07
N SER A 179 25.05 -21.06 -16.26
CA SER A 179 23.80 -20.37 -15.89
C SER A 179 24.08 -18.99 -15.26
N ARG A 180 25.02 -18.92 -14.31
CA ARG A 180 25.40 -17.67 -13.64
C ARG A 180 26.02 -16.65 -14.59
N PHE A 181 26.83 -17.11 -15.53
CA PHE A 181 27.45 -16.24 -16.55
C PHE A 181 26.39 -15.59 -17.46
N ILE A 182 25.45 -16.39 -17.97
CA ILE A 182 24.36 -15.91 -18.83
C ILE A 182 23.40 -15.01 -18.01
N ALA A 183 23.02 -15.43 -16.79
CA ALA A 183 22.12 -14.67 -15.92
C ALA A 183 22.69 -13.29 -15.56
N LYS A 184 24.01 -13.18 -15.29
CA LYS A 184 24.66 -11.89 -15.03
C LYS A 184 24.57 -10.93 -16.22
N ARG A 185 24.70 -11.46 -17.43
CA ARG A 185 24.60 -10.67 -18.68
C ARG A 185 23.14 -10.24 -18.90
N SER A 186 22.19 -11.15 -18.70
CA SER A 186 20.76 -10.91 -18.81
C SER A 186 20.30 -9.86 -17.80
N TYR A 187 20.76 -9.91 -16.55
CA TYR A 187 20.40 -8.97 -15.50
C TYR A 187 20.70 -7.51 -15.86
N HIS A 188 21.90 -7.25 -16.42
CA HIS A 188 22.26 -5.90 -16.85
C HIS A 188 21.36 -5.38 -17.99
N LEU A 189 20.98 -6.26 -18.89
CA LEU A 189 20.06 -5.91 -19.98
C LEU A 189 18.64 -5.66 -19.46
N PHE A 190 18.15 -6.43 -18.47
CA PHE A 190 16.87 -6.18 -17.81
C PHE A 190 16.84 -4.86 -17.04
N GLN A 191 17.96 -4.46 -16.42
CA GLN A 191 18.06 -3.13 -15.82
C GLN A 191 17.86 -2.03 -16.87
N LYS A 192 18.55 -2.14 -18.01
CA LYS A 192 18.41 -1.19 -19.12
C LYS A 192 16.99 -1.19 -19.72
N GLN A 193 16.39 -2.36 -19.87
CA GLN A 193 15.00 -2.51 -20.29
C GLN A 193 14.04 -1.80 -19.32
N THR A 194 14.22 -1.98 -18.00
CA THR A 194 13.37 -1.35 -16.99
C THR A 194 13.53 0.17 -16.99
N GLU A 195 14.76 0.68 -17.13
CA GLU A 195 15.05 2.10 -17.24
C GLU A 195 14.36 2.72 -18.47
N THR A 196 14.54 2.11 -19.65
CA THR A 196 13.93 2.58 -20.90
C THR A 196 12.40 2.44 -20.91
N ARG A 197 11.84 1.40 -20.26
CA ARG A 197 10.41 1.26 -20.05
C ARG A 197 9.85 2.39 -19.19
N GLY A 198 10.59 2.81 -18.15
CA GLY A 198 10.20 3.94 -17.29
C GLY A 198 10.07 5.23 -18.12
N ILE A 199 11.06 5.51 -18.98
CA ILE A 199 11.03 6.67 -19.89
C ILE A 199 9.83 6.60 -20.85
N GLN A 200 9.58 5.44 -21.45
CA GLN A 200 8.43 5.23 -22.34
C GLN A 200 7.10 5.46 -21.62
N THR A 201 6.94 4.89 -20.42
CA THR A 201 5.71 5.05 -19.62
C THR A 201 5.49 6.51 -19.25
N GLN A 202 6.54 7.23 -18.84
CA GLN A 202 6.46 8.65 -18.52
C GLN A 202 6.01 9.48 -19.73
N LEU A 203 6.55 9.23 -20.93
CA LEU A 203 6.12 9.92 -22.15
C LEU A 203 4.67 9.63 -22.52
N ILE A 204 4.19 8.40 -22.31
CA ILE A 204 2.80 8.04 -22.55
C ILE A 204 1.88 8.77 -21.54
N GLU A 205 2.24 8.77 -20.26
CA GLU A 205 1.49 9.46 -19.21
C GLU A 205 1.44 10.97 -19.47
N GLU A 206 2.57 11.58 -19.83
CA GLU A 206 2.64 13.00 -20.20
C GLU A 206 1.76 13.29 -21.41
N SER A 207 1.81 12.45 -22.46
CA SER A 207 1.00 12.61 -23.68
C SER A 207 -0.49 12.51 -23.40
N LEU A 208 -0.93 11.60 -22.52
CA LEU A 208 -2.33 11.41 -22.17
C LEU A 208 -2.84 12.52 -21.25
N SER A 209 -2.08 12.86 -20.22
CA SER A 209 -2.48 13.87 -19.23
C SER A 209 -2.47 15.29 -19.80
N GLN A 210 -1.59 15.59 -20.75
CA GLN A 210 -1.46 16.90 -21.39
C GLN A 210 -2.00 16.94 -22.82
N GLN A 211 -2.89 16.01 -23.19
CA GLN A 211 -3.39 15.87 -24.57
C GLN A 211 -3.98 17.19 -25.12
N THR A 212 -4.76 17.90 -24.31
CA THR A 212 -5.35 19.17 -24.69
C THR A 212 -4.29 20.23 -25.02
N ILE A 213 -3.23 20.30 -24.21
CA ILE A 213 -2.12 21.25 -24.43
C ILE A 213 -1.34 20.87 -25.68
N ILE A 214 -1.01 19.60 -25.86
CA ILE A 214 -0.27 19.09 -27.03
C ILE A 214 -1.03 19.41 -28.32
N GLN A 215 -2.36 19.24 -28.33
CA GLN A 215 -3.21 19.58 -29.46
C GLN A 215 -3.28 21.09 -29.71
N SER A 216 -3.42 21.89 -28.64
CA SER A 216 -3.53 23.36 -28.76
C SER A 216 -2.25 23.98 -29.35
N PHE A 217 -1.08 23.39 -29.10
CA PHE A 217 0.20 23.85 -29.63
C PHE A 217 0.66 23.10 -30.88
N ASN A 218 -0.15 22.18 -31.46
CA ASN A 218 0.19 21.34 -32.62
C ASN A 218 1.50 20.55 -32.46
N ALA A 219 1.78 20.11 -31.21
CA ALA A 219 3.03 19.44 -30.86
C ALA A 219 2.99 17.90 -31.03
N GLN A 220 1.92 17.33 -31.62
CA GLN A 220 1.71 15.87 -31.76
C GLN A 220 2.87 15.18 -32.47
N THR A 221 3.37 15.77 -33.57
CA THR A 221 4.46 15.19 -34.37
C THR A 221 5.73 15.02 -33.55
N GLU A 222 6.07 16.00 -32.71
CA GLU A 222 7.24 15.94 -31.84
C GLU A 222 7.08 14.88 -30.75
N PHE A 223 5.90 14.77 -30.13
CA PHE A 223 5.63 13.73 -29.13
C PHE A 223 5.68 12.32 -29.75
N ILE A 224 5.11 12.15 -30.96
CA ILE A 224 5.18 10.87 -31.68
C ILE A 224 6.64 10.50 -31.98
N ARG A 225 7.46 11.47 -32.44
CA ARG A 225 8.90 11.24 -32.70
C ARG A 225 9.62 10.78 -31.43
N ARG A 226 9.45 11.47 -30.30
CA ARG A 226 10.03 11.09 -29.01
C ARG A 226 9.57 9.71 -28.56
N LEU A 227 8.28 9.40 -28.73
CA LEU A 227 7.74 8.09 -28.38
C LEU A 227 8.34 6.99 -29.26
N HIS A 228 8.53 7.23 -30.57
CA HIS A 228 9.19 6.29 -31.45
C HIS A 228 10.64 6.02 -31.05
N GLU A 229 11.40 7.04 -30.68
CA GLU A 229 12.78 6.90 -30.20
C GLU A 229 12.84 6.09 -28.89
N ALA A 230 11.98 6.43 -27.91
CA ALA A 230 11.89 5.71 -26.65
C ALA A 230 11.49 4.24 -26.86
N ASN A 231 10.53 3.98 -27.76
CA ASN A 231 10.07 2.64 -28.09
C ASN A 231 11.16 1.81 -28.81
N ALA A 232 11.91 2.41 -29.73
CA ALA A 232 13.02 1.75 -30.41
C ALA A 232 14.14 1.34 -29.41
N ASN A 233 14.48 2.22 -28.48
CA ASN A 233 15.44 1.94 -27.41
C ASN A 233 14.95 0.82 -26.48
N TYR A 234 13.69 0.89 -26.04
CA TYR A 234 13.06 -0.16 -25.23
C TYR A 234 13.05 -1.51 -25.96
N ALA A 235 12.65 -1.52 -27.24
CA ALA A 235 12.60 -2.74 -28.06
C ALA A 235 13.99 -3.38 -28.20
N GLY A 236 15.04 -2.61 -28.45
CA GLY A 236 16.40 -3.11 -28.57
C GLY A 236 16.92 -3.77 -27.29
N TYR A 237 16.75 -3.11 -26.15
CA TYR A 237 17.13 -3.70 -24.85
C TYR A 237 16.23 -4.88 -24.46
N SER A 238 14.93 -4.80 -24.75
CA SER A 238 13.96 -5.86 -24.47
C SER A 238 14.29 -7.13 -25.27
N GLN A 239 14.53 -7.00 -26.58
CA GLN A 239 14.94 -8.11 -27.44
C GLN A 239 16.21 -8.78 -26.91
N SER A 240 17.23 -7.99 -26.58
CA SER A 240 18.50 -8.51 -26.07
C SER A 240 18.34 -9.19 -24.71
N ALA A 241 17.57 -8.58 -23.79
CA ALA A 241 17.30 -9.14 -22.46
C ALA A 241 16.55 -10.48 -22.56
N ILE A 242 15.51 -10.54 -23.38
CA ILE A 242 14.73 -11.77 -23.62
C ILE A 242 15.60 -12.84 -24.29
N PHE A 243 16.42 -12.51 -25.29
CA PHE A 243 17.30 -13.46 -25.93
C PHE A 243 18.26 -14.13 -24.95
N TYR A 244 19.00 -13.32 -24.15
CA TYR A 244 19.91 -13.88 -23.15
C TYR A 244 19.17 -14.67 -22.06
N SER A 245 18.05 -14.17 -21.58
CA SER A 245 17.23 -14.88 -20.58
C SER A 245 16.72 -16.21 -21.12
N SER A 246 16.21 -16.23 -22.35
CA SER A 246 15.73 -17.46 -23.01
C SER A 246 16.82 -18.47 -23.30
N THR A 247 18.07 -18.04 -23.42
CA THR A 247 19.23 -18.90 -23.68
C THR A 247 19.68 -19.69 -22.44
N VAL A 248 19.32 -19.25 -21.23
CA VAL A 248 19.67 -19.93 -19.96
C VAL A 248 19.18 -21.39 -19.98
N ASN A 249 17.88 -21.61 -20.23
CA ASN A 249 17.28 -22.94 -20.20
C ASN A 249 17.82 -23.92 -21.24
N PRO A 250 17.96 -23.57 -22.53
CA PRO A 250 18.60 -24.43 -23.51
C PRO A 250 20.05 -24.78 -23.15
N SER A 251 20.83 -23.79 -22.69
CA SER A 251 22.24 -24.01 -22.32
C SER A 251 22.39 -24.97 -21.14
N THR A 252 21.58 -24.80 -20.09
CA THR A 252 21.59 -25.71 -18.92
C THR A 252 21.10 -27.11 -19.31
N ARG A 253 20.06 -27.22 -20.16
CA ARG A 253 19.58 -28.52 -20.68
C ARG A 253 20.65 -29.22 -21.50
N PHE A 254 21.39 -28.51 -22.34
CA PHE A 254 22.47 -29.08 -23.12
C PHE A 254 23.58 -29.66 -22.23
N VAL A 255 24.01 -28.90 -21.20
CA VAL A 255 25.02 -29.39 -20.24
C VAL A 255 24.49 -30.60 -19.48
N ASN A 256 23.25 -30.56 -19.00
CA ASN A 256 22.64 -31.67 -18.29
C ASN A 256 22.50 -32.91 -19.19
N ALA A 257 22.21 -32.74 -20.48
CA ALA A 257 22.16 -33.83 -21.45
C ALA A 257 23.54 -34.46 -21.66
N LEU A 258 24.63 -33.65 -21.70
CA LEU A 258 26.00 -34.16 -21.76
C LEU A 258 26.37 -34.96 -20.52
N ILE A 259 26.04 -34.43 -19.34
CA ILE A 259 26.23 -35.13 -18.05
C ILE A 259 25.48 -36.47 -18.07
N TYR A 260 24.20 -36.45 -18.48
CA TYR A 260 23.38 -37.64 -18.59
C TYR A 260 23.99 -38.68 -19.56
N ALA A 261 24.43 -38.28 -20.75
CA ALA A 261 25.05 -39.15 -21.72
C ALA A 261 26.36 -39.77 -21.21
N LEU A 262 27.21 -38.95 -20.56
CA LEU A 262 28.45 -39.40 -19.96
C LEU A 262 28.21 -40.44 -18.85
N LEU A 263 27.25 -40.16 -17.98
CA LEU A 263 26.88 -41.09 -16.88
C LEU A 263 26.25 -42.38 -17.41
N ALA A 264 25.41 -42.31 -18.45
CA ALA A 264 24.87 -43.48 -19.12
C ALA A 264 26.00 -44.33 -19.75
N GLY A 265 26.95 -43.71 -20.44
CA GLY A 265 28.13 -44.38 -21.02
C GLY A 265 29.01 -45.05 -19.95
N VAL A 266 29.36 -44.31 -18.87
CA VAL A 266 30.15 -44.86 -17.76
C VAL A 266 29.39 -45.99 -17.06
N GLY A 267 28.10 -45.83 -16.83
CA GLY A 267 27.26 -46.87 -16.23
C GLY A 267 27.17 -48.14 -17.07
N ALA A 268 26.94 -47.99 -18.40
CA ALA A 268 26.90 -49.12 -19.34
C ALA A 268 28.26 -49.84 -19.38
N TYR A 269 29.38 -49.08 -19.44
CA TYR A 269 30.71 -49.65 -19.39
C TYR A 269 30.98 -50.44 -18.13
N ARG A 270 30.53 -49.94 -16.95
CA ARG A 270 30.66 -50.64 -15.65
C ARG A 270 29.82 -51.95 -15.64
N ILE A 271 28.63 -51.95 -16.25
CA ILE A 271 27.82 -53.15 -16.36
C ILE A 271 28.53 -54.19 -17.23
N MET A 272 29.14 -53.80 -18.37
CA MET A 272 29.89 -54.70 -19.26
C MET A 272 31.11 -55.28 -18.57
N MET A 273 31.74 -54.56 -17.64
CA MET A 273 32.90 -55.04 -16.86
C MET A 273 32.51 -55.90 -15.64
N GLY A 274 31.26 -56.33 -15.56
CA GLY A 274 30.78 -57.26 -14.51
C GLY A 274 30.56 -56.61 -13.14
N SER A 275 30.20 -55.32 -13.11
CA SER A 275 29.83 -54.66 -11.84
C SER A 275 28.49 -55.16 -11.34
N THR A 276 28.19 -54.95 -10.06
CA THR A 276 26.92 -55.28 -9.42
C THR A 276 25.76 -54.34 -9.85
N LEU A 277 26.02 -53.37 -10.77
CA LEU A 277 25.05 -52.45 -11.32
C LEU A 277 24.21 -53.14 -12.37
N THR A 278 22.87 -53.17 -12.18
CA THR A 278 21.91 -53.66 -13.16
C THR A 278 21.46 -52.53 -14.10
N ILE A 279 20.84 -52.86 -15.23
CA ILE A 279 20.28 -51.85 -16.16
C ILE A 279 19.17 -51.08 -15.46
N GLY A 280 18.30 -51.71 -14.70
CA GLY A 280 17.26 -51.03 -13.94
C GLY A 280 17.83 -50.07 -12.89
N ARG A 281 18.89 -50.44 -12.17
CA ARG A 281 19.59 -49.55 -11.23
C ARG A 281 20.25 -48.37 -11.96
N LEU A 282 20.80 -48.56 -13.15
CA LEU A 282 21.35 -47.46 -13.95
C LEU A 282 20.25 -46.48 -14.37
N VAL A 283 19.10 -46.96 -14.83
CA VAL A 283 17.96 -46.09 -15.19
C VAL A 283 17.44 -45.35 -13.95
N THR A 284 17.31 -46.01 -12.81
CA THR A 284 16.96 -45.37 -11.54
C THR A 284 17.94 -44.22 -11.20
N PHE A 285 19.24 -44.50 -11.31
CA PHE A 285 20.28 -43.50 -11.05
C PHE A 285 20.16 -42.29 -11.98
N LEU A 286 19.96 -42.52 -13.27
CA LEU A 286 19.80 -41.44 -14.26
C LEU A 286 18.55 -40.61 -14.02
N ASN A 287 17.44 -41.18 -13.55
CA ASN A 287 16.26 -40.46 -13.13
C ASN A 287 16.56 -39.57 -11.89
N TYR A 288 17.32 -40.09 -10.92
CA TYR A 288 17.73 -39.29 -9.77
C TYR A 288 18.63 -38.11 -10.16
N VAL A 289 19.50 -38.26 -11.14
CA VAL A 289 20.30 -37.14 -11.68
C VAL A 289 19.39 -36.05 -12.25
N GLN A 290 18.34 -36.42 -12.99
CA GLN A 290 17.38 -35.45 -13.50
C GLN A 290 16.61 -34.75 -12.37
N GLN A 291 16.14 -35.49 -11.36
CA GLN A 291 15.44 -34.91 -10.20
C GLN A 291 16.36 -34.02 -9.37
N TYR A 292 17.64 -34.36 -9.23
CA TYR A 292 18.65 -33.58 -8.56
C TYR A 292 18.96 -32.26 -9.27
N THR A 293 19.05 -32.28 -10.60
CA THR A 293 19.47 -31.10 -11.38
C THR A 293 18.34 -30.07 -11.60
N LYS A 294 17.08 -30.51 -11.60
CA LYS A 294 15.92 -29.63 -11.84
C LYS A 294 15.81 -28.46 -10.86
N PRO A 295 15.90 -28.62 -9.52
CA PRO A 295 15.73 -27.54 -8.55
C PRO A 295 16.80 -26.45 -8.66
N PHE A 296 18.00 -26.72 -9.19
CA PHE A 296 19.04 -25.71 -9.33
C PHE A 296 18.66 -24.59 -10.29
N ASN A 297 17.85 -24.91 -11.31
CA ASN A 297 17.35 -23.90 -12.25
C ASN A 297 16.30 -23.00 -11.59
N ASP A 298 15.51 -23.55 -10.68
CA ASP A 298 14.42 -22.83 -10.01
C ASP A 298 14.89 -22.00 -8.81
N ILE A 299 15.93 -22.43 -8.09
CA ILE A 299 16.44 -21.77 -6.88
C ILE A 299 16.84 -20.31 -7.13
N SER A 300 17.44 -20.01 -8.30
CA SER A 300 17.88 -18.64 -8.62
C SER A 300 16.69 -17.67 -8.73
N SER A 301 15.60 -18.10 -9.34
CA SER A 301 14.37 -17.29 -9.46
C SER A 301 13.69 -17.13 -8.11
N VAL A 302 13.61 -18.20 -7.33
CA VAL A 302 13.05 -18.19 -5.96
C VAL A 302 13.83 -17.27 -5.05
N LEU A 303 15.17 -17.23 -5.15
CA LEU A 303 15.99 -16.37 -4.32
C LEU A 303 15.75 -14.88 -4.62
N ALA A 304 15.58 -14.51 -5.88
CA ALA A 304 15.25 -13.14 -6.29
C ALA A 304 13.86 -12.74 -5.77
N GLU A 305 12.88 -13.63 -5.91
CA GLU A 305 11.52 -13.40 -5.43
C GLU A 305 11.46 -13.32 -3.89
N LEU A 306 12.23 -14.15 -3.19
CA LEU A 306 12.37 -14.07 -1.75
C LEU A 306 12.94 -12.72 -1.30
N GLN A 307 13.96 -12.20 -1.99
CA GLN A 307 14.51 -10.87 -1.67
C GLN A 307 13.47 -9.76 -1.88
N SER A 308 12.70 -9.83 -2.97
CA SER A 308 11.59 -8.91 -3.22
C SER A 308 10.53 -8.99 -2.13
N ALA A 309 10.09 -10.20 -1.79
CA ALA A 309 9.09 -10.43 -0.74
C ALA A 309 9.57 -9.94 0.64
N LEU A 310 10.84 -10.16 0.99
CA LEU A 310 11.42 -9.65 2.23
C LEU A 310 11.48 -8.13 2.26
N ALA A 311 11.80 -7.47 1.16
CA ALA A 311 11.78 -6.01 1.07
C ALA A 311 10.35 -5.45 1.24
N CYS A 312 9.34 -6.11 0.66
CA CYS A 312 7.94 -5.78 0.86
C CYS A 312 7.52 -5.99 2.32
N ALA A 313 7.89 -7.13 2.91
CA ALA A 313 7.63 -7.41 4.33
C ALA A 313 8.26 -6.36 5.25
N GLU A 314 9.50 -5.92 4.98
CA GLU A 314 10.17 -4.85 5.74
C GLU A 314 9.34 -3.57 5.73
N ARG A 315 8.83 -3.14 4.57
CA ARG A 315 7.99 -1.93 4.46
C ARG A 315 6.66 -2.08 5.20
N VAL A 316 6.03 -3.24 5.11
CA VAL A 316 4.78 -3.58 5.80
C VAL A 316 4.97 -3.56 7.31
N TYR A 317 6.00 -4.25 7.82
CA TYR A 317 6.29 -4.27 9.26
C TYR A 317 6.72 -2.90 9.78
N ALA A 318 7.38 -2.08 8.98
CA ALA A 318 7.73 -0.72 9.36
C ALA A 318 6.49 0.15 9.65
N VAL A 319 5.38 -0.07 8.92
CA VAL A 319 4.09 0.58 9.24
C VAL A 319 3.51 0.05 10.55
N LEU A 320 3.50 -1.27 10.75
CA LEU A 320 2.97 -1.89 11.95
C LEU A 320 3.73 -1.48 13.23
N GLU A 321 5.02 -1.25 13.13
CA GLU A 321 5.89 -0.84 14.25
C GLU A 321 5.92 0.67 14.46
N SER A 322 5.35 1.46 13.54
CA SER A 322 5.31 2.90 13.71
C SER A 322 4.54 3.27 14.98
N PRO A 323 5.03 4.26 15.73
CA PRO A 323 4.39 4.67 16.98
C PRO A 323 2.97 5.18 16.70
N GLU A 324 2.03 4.70 17.47
CA GLU A 324 0.66 5.21 17.46
C GLU A 324 0.59 6.59 18.14
N VAL A 325 -0.48 7.30 17.86
CA VAL A 325 -0.76 8.55 18.56
C VAL A 325 -0.98 8.26 20.04
N ALA A 326 -0.01 8.68 20.87
CA ALA A 326 -0.17 8.54 22.31
C ALA A 326 -1.37 9.39 22.79
N GLU A 327 -2.30 8.78 23.48
CA GLU A 327 -3.37 9.50 24.16
C GLU A 327 -2.79 10.09 25.45
N THR A 328 -2.64 11.42 25.48
CA THR A 328 -2.04 12.13 26.62
C THR A 328 -3.07 12.60 27.62
N GLY A 329 -4.29 12.96 27.15
CA GLY A 329 -5.38 13.43 27.98
C GLY A 329 -6.25 12.30 28.53
N LYS A 330 -6.79 12.45 29.71
CA LYS A 330 -7.68 11.48 30.37
C LYS A 330 -9.10 12.03 30.61
N GLU A 331 -9.28 13.34 30.57
CA GLU A 331 -10.57 13.96 30.83
C GLU A 331 -11.46 13.88 29.58
N VAL A 332 -12.73 13.59 29.79
CA VAL A 332 -13.74 13.60 28.73
C VAL A 332 -14.46 14.95 28.75
N LEU A 333 -14.37 15.67 27.63
CA LEU A 333 -15.01 16.97 27.47
C LEU A 333 -16.44 16.79 26.95
N THR A 334 -17.43 17.31 27.69
CA THR A 334 -18.84 17.32 27.29
C THR A 334 -19.25 18.68 26.72
N SER A 335 -20.19 18.70 25.77
CA SER A 335 -20.57 19.92 25.04
C SER A 335 -21.18 21.02 25.91
N ASP A 336 -21.79 20.67 27.04
CA ASP A 336 -22.36 21.60 28.03
C ASP A 336 -21.28 22.36 28.81
N GLN A 337 -20.09 21.82 28.94
CA GLN A 337 -18.97 22.43 29.62
C GLN A 337 -18.20 23.44 28.74
N VAL A 338 -18.42 23.39 27.41
CA VAL A 338 -17.67 24.18 26.44
C VAL A 338 -18.39 25.50 26.14
N LYS A 339 -17.70 26.63 26.45
CA LYS A 339 -18.09 27.98 26.04
C LYS A 339 -17.47 28.34 24.69
N GLY A 340 -16.25 27.85 24.43
CA GLY A 340 -15.53 28.01 23.18
C GLY A 340 -14.52 29.16 23.17
N ALA A 341 -14.04 29.63 24.33
CA ALA A 341 -12.92 30.55 24.38
C ALA A 341 -11.60 29.81 24.12
N ILE A 342 -10.76 30.34 23.25
CA ILE A 342 -9.49 29.71 22.85
C ILE A 342 -8.33 30.66 23.10
N SER A 343 -7.27 30.17 23.75
CA SER A 343 -6.05 30.92 23.99
C SER A 343 -4.83 30.15 23.51
N PHE A 344 -4.00 30.78 22.71
CA PHE A 344 -2.68 30.31 22.37
C PHE A 344 -1.67 31.01 23.28
N LYS A 345 -0.81 30.28 23.97
CA LYS A 345 0.17 30.81 24.91
C LYS A 345 1.58 30.36 24.51
N HIS A 346 2.35 31.28 23.95
CA HIS A 346 3.72 31.05 23.52
C HIS A 346 3.91 29.79 22.66
N VAL A 347 2.97 29.57 21.72
CA VAL A 347 2.95 28.37 20.89
C VAL A 347 4.02 28.46 19.81
N SER A 348 4.90 27.46 19.77
CA SER A 348 5.88 27.27 18.70
C SER A 348 5.61 25.95 17.98
N PHE A 349 5.76 25.97 16.65
CA PHE A 349 5.53 24.78 15.84
C PHE A 349 6.29 24.80 14.52
N GLY A 350 6.76 23.62 14.10
CA GLY A 350 7.28 23.37 12.76
C GLY A 350 7.02 21.92 12.34
N TYR A 351 6.64 21.71 11.09
CA TYR A 351 6.48 20.37 10.50
C TYR A 351 7.80 19.59 10.42
N ASN A 352 8.90 20.34 10.30
CA ASN A 352 10.27 19.84 10.40
C ASN A 352 10.94 20.48 11.62
N PRO A 353 11.61 19.72 12.51
CA PRO A 353 12.33 20.26 13.66
C PRO A 353 13.37 21.33 13.30
N GLU A 354 13.93 21.27 12.10
CA GLU A 354 14.93 22.24 11.62
C GLU A 354 14.32 23.55 11.08
N ARG A 355 13.00 23.57 10.82
CA ARG A 355 12.31 24.73 10.26
C ARG A 355 11.05 25.04 11.06
N ILE A 356 11.19 25.93 12.04
CA ILE A 356 10.06 26.44 12.81
C ILE A 356 9.24 27.35 11.90
N LEU A 357 7.94 27.06 11.78
CA LEU A 357 6.98 27.86 11.02
C LEU A 357 6.33 28.92 11.91
N ILE A 358 5.79 28.51 13.06
CA ILE A 358 5.20 29.40 14.07
C ILE A 358 6.21 29.51 15.19
N LYS A 359 6.69 30.75 15.49
CA LYS A 359 7.80 30.96 16.45
C LYS A 359 7.31 31.19 17.86
N ASP A 360 6.37 32.13 18.06
CA ASP A 360 5.83 32.51 19.38
C ASP A 360 4.42 33.08 19.21
N LEU A 361 3.43 32.19 19.07
CA LEU A 361 2.05 32.60 18.90
C LEU A 361 1.38 32.79 20.25
N SER A 362 0.96 34.02 20.55
CA SER A 362 0.20 34.33 21.77
C SER A 362 -1.00 35.20 21.41
N ILE A 363 -2.22 34.63 21.60
CA ILE A 363 -3.48 35.35 21.33
C ILE A 363 -4.62 34.73 22.11
N ASP A 364 -5.54 35.60 22.59
CA ASP A 364 -6.77 35.22 23.24
C ASP A 364 -7.98 35.47 22.30
N ILE A 365 -8.83 34.49 22.14
CA ILE A 365 -10.02 34.49 21.30
C ILE A 365 -11.24 34.29 22.20
N PRO A 366 -12.13 35.29 22.34
CA PRO A 366 -13.33 35.17 23.17
C PRO A 366 -14.32 34.15 22.63
N ALA A 367 -15.10 33.53 23.53
CA ALA A 367 -16.18 32.62 23.14
C ALA A 367 -17.22 33.34 22.27
N GLY A 368 -17.71 32.64 21.24
CA GLY A 368 -18.71 33.14 20.31
C GLY A 368 -18.21 34.11 19.25
N SER A 369 -16.89 34.38 19.20
CA SER A 369 -16.29 35.31 18.22
C SER A 369 -16.18 34.69 16.85
N LYS A 370 -16.40 35.49 15.80
CA LYS A 370 -16.05 35.19 14.41
C LYS A 370 -14.62 35.62 14.13
N VAL A 371 -13.73 34.68 13.89
CA VAL A 371 -12.29 34.91 13.68
C VAL A 371 -11.95 34.67 12.20
N ALA A 372 -11.59 35.71 11.49
CA ALA A 372 -11.08 35.57 10.12
C ALA A 372 -9.56 35.41 10.12
N ILE A 373 -9.07 34.35 9.49
CA ILE A 373 -7.63 34.07 9.31
C ILE A 373 -7.27 34.47 7.87
N VAL A 374 -6.43 35.49 7.72
CA VAL A 374 -6.01 36.03 6.43
C VAL A 374 -4.50 36.00 6.28
N GLY A 375 -4.02 35.86 5.05
CA GLY A 375 -2.59 35.83 4.74
C GLY A 375 -2.29 35.18 3.41
N PRO A 376 -1.10 35.33 2.86
CA PRO A 376 -0.70 34.72 1.60
C PRO A 376 -0.73 33.17 1.68
N THR A 377 -0.66 32.52 0.53
CA THR A 377 -0.53 31.05 0.46
C THR A 377 0.77 30.65 1.16
N GLY A 378 0.71 29.61 2.01
CA GLY A 378 1.87 29.17 2.78
C GLY A 378 2.11 29.93 4.11
N ALA A 379 1.32 30.95 4.45
CA ALA A 379 1.46 31.73 5.68
C ALA A 379 1.19 30.96 6.99
N GLY A 380 0.71 29.71 6.93
CA GLY A 380 0.43 28.89 8.12
C GLY A 380 -1.05 28.87 8.55
N LYS A 381 -1.99 29.34 7.73
CA LYS A 381 -3.44 29.36 8.05
C LYS A 381 -3.97 27.98 8.43
N SER A 382 -3.78 26.99 7.57
CA SER A 382 -4.20 25.58 7.82
C SER A 382 -3.40 24.95 8.97
N THR A 383 -2.16 25.41 9.20
CA THR A 383 -1.34 24.93 10.31
C THR A 383 -1.97 25.29 11.65
N LEU A 384 -2.49 26.49 11.81
CA LEU A 384 -3.20 26.90 13.04
C LEU A 384 -4.37 25.97 13.35
N ILE A 385 -5.15 25.63 12.32
CA ILE A 385 -6.27 24.68 12.43
C ILE A 385 -5.78 23.29 12.83
N ASN A 386 -4.71 22.81 12.21
CA ASN A 386 -4.13 21.49 12.49
C ASN A 386 -3.66 21.37 13.95
N LEU A 387 -3.13 22.46 14.53
CA LEU A 387 -2.72 22.51 15.94
C LEU A 387 -3.93 22.49 16.86
N LEU A 388 -4.96 23.27 16.54
CA LEU A 388 -6.20 23.35 17.31
C LEU A 388 -6.92 21.98 17.37
N MET A 389 -6.93 21.25 16.26
CA MET A 389 -7.49 19.89 16.15
C MET A 389 -6.58 18.79 16.72
N ARG A 390 -5.40 19.15 17.24
CA ARG A 390 -4.37 18.19 17.71
C ARG A 390 -4.04 17.14 16.64
N PHE A 391 -4.00 17.54 15.35
CA PHE A 391 -3.48 16.68 14.29
C PHE A 391 -1.96 16.59 14.36
N TYR A 392 -1.33 17.67 14.84
CA TYR A 392 0.10 17.76 15.10
C TYR A 392 0.35 18.23 16.54
N PRO A 393 1.35 17.69 17.23
CA PRO A 393 1.76 18.21 18.53
C PRO A 393 2.53 19.53 18.36
N ILE A 394 2.36 20.47 19.29
CA ILE A 394 3.18 21.70 19.34
C ILE A 394 4.61 21.38 19.80
N ASN A 395 5.57 22.24 19.44
CA ASN A 395 6.94 22.13 19.90
C ASN A 395 7.12 22.71 21.33
N SER A 396 6.47 23.84 21.61
CA SER A 396 6.46 24.49 22.93
C SER A 396 5.21 25.37 23.09
N GLY A 397 4.94 25.83 24.31
CA GLY A 397 3.76 26.62 24.66
C GLY A 397 2.58 25.75 25.04
N ASP A 398 1.38 26.33 25.01
CA ASP A 398 0.12 25.64 25.28
C ASP A 398 -1.04 26.23 24.49
N ILE A 399 -2.06 25.40 24.22
CA ILE A 399 -3.34 25.82 23.62
C ILE A 399 -4.43 25.51 24.63
N LEU A 400 -5.17 26.54 25.04
CA LEU A 400 -6.20 26.40 26.04
C LEU A 400 -7.59 26.50 25.41
N LEU A 401 -8.49 25.68 25.87
CA LEU A 401 -9.94 25.76 25.63
C LEU A 401 -10.62 26.07 26.95
N ASP A 402 -11.32 27.20 27.03
CA ASP A 402 -11.97 27.71 28.23
C ASP A 402 -11.04 27.75 29.47
N GLY A 403 -9.76 28.09 29.24
CA GLY A 403 -8.73 28.23 30.28
C GLY A 403 -8.02 26.93 30.68
N ARG A 404 -8.36 25.79 30.10
CA ARG A 404 -7.67 24.50 30.32
C ARG A 404 -6.95 24.03 29.08
N SER A 405 -5.81 23.34 29.26
CA SER A 405 -5.05 22.79 28.16
C SER A 405 -5.84 21.77 27.33
N ILE A 406 -5.79 21.90 26.01
CA ILE A 406 -6.40 20.90 25.11
C ILE A 406 -5.75 19.53 25.26
N TYR A 407 -4.55 19.45 25.84
CA TYR A 407 -3.82 18.22 26.07
C TYR A 407 -4.30 17.42 27.28
N ASP A 408 -5.11 18.03 28.17
CA ASP A 408 -5.73 17.36 29.32
C ASP A 408 -6.90 16.48 28.90
N TYR A 409 -7.54 16.80 27.77
CA TYR A 409 -8.70 16.09 27.25
C TYR A 409 -8.32 14.92 26.33
N THR A 410 -9.20 13.92 26.25
CA THR A 410 -9.08 12.90 25.20
C THR A 410 -9.30 13.53 23.83
N ARG A 411 -8.56 13.07 22.80
CA ARG A 411 -8.69 13.63 21.44
C ARG A 411 -10.10 13.47 20.88
N ALA A 412 -10.73 12.36 21.17
CA ALA A 412 -12.09 12.08 20.70
C ALA A 412 -13.08 13.11 21.26
N SER A 413 -13.09 13.34 22.58
CA SER A 413 -14.01 14.30 23.21
C SER A 413 -13.71 15.75 22.82
N LEU A 414 -12.41 16.11 22.66
CA LEU A 414 -12.00 17.42 22.16
C LEU A 414 -12.53 17.65 20.73
N ARG A 415 -12.27 16.72 19.81
CA ARG A 415 -12.66 16.86 18.40
C ARG A 415 -14.17 16.88 18.18
N GLN A 416 -14.95 16.26 19.06
CA GLN A 416 -16.41 16.35 19.03
C GLN A 416 -16.92 17.78 19.25
N GLN A 417 -16.13 18.67 19.87
CA GLN A 417 -16.51 20.06 20.05
C GLN A 417 -16.29 20.92 18.80
N PHE A 418 -15.62 20.40 17.80
CA PHE A 418 -15.30 21.09 16.55
C PHE A 418 -16.15 20.57 15.39
N GLY A 419 -16.74 21.49 14.62
CA GLY A 419 -17.32 21.21 13.31
C GLY A 419 -16.42 21.78 12.22
N MET A 420 -16.12 20.98 11.22
CA MET A 420 -15.20 21.38 10.15
C MET A 420 -15.89 21.29 8.80
N VAL A 421 -15.84 22.38 8.02
CA VAL A 421 -16.20 22.41 6.61
C VAL A 421 -14.96 22.82 5.83
N LEU A 422 -14.39 21.87 5.10
CA LEU A 422 -13.15 22.05 4.32
C LEU A 422 -13.45 22.52 2.90
N GLN A 423 -12.44 23.07 2.24
CA GLN A 423 -12.47 23.46 0.84
C GLN A 423 -12.79 22.26 -0.07
N GLU A 424 -12.09 21.13 0.14
CA GLU A 424 -12.40 19.89 -0.55
C GLU A 424 -13.52 19.15 0.17
N THR A 425 -14.65 19.01 -0.51
CA THR A 425 -15.80 18.29 0.02
C THR A 425 -15.61 16.79 -0.15
N TRP A 426 -15.61 16.05 0.95
CA TRP A 426 -15.58 14.59 0.91
C TRP A 426 -16.95 14.02 1.22
N LEU A 427 -17.47 13.19 0.30
CA LEU A 427 -18.70 12.43 0.46
C LEU A 427 -18.38 10.93 0.39
N LYS A 428 -18.93 10.13 1.32
CA LYS A 428 -18.77 8.68 1.29
C LYS A 428 -19.73 8.04 0.28
N GLN A 429 -19.38 6.88 -0.24
CA GLN A 429 -20.33 6.04 -0.96
C GLN A 429 -21.49 5.65 -0.03
N GLY A 430 -22.72 5.81 -0.50
CA GLY A 430 -23.93 5.58 0.27
C GLY A 430 -25.04 6.56 -0.09
N THR A 431 -26.10 6.61 0.70
CA THR A 431 -27.20 7.53 0.45
C THR A 431 -26.86 8.97 0.87
N ILE A 432 -27.62 9.94 0.40
CA ILE A 432 -27.55 11.33 0.90
C ILE A 432 -27.85 11.35 2.40
N HIS A 433 -28.85 10.58 2.84
CA HIS A 433 -29.14 10.39 4.26
C HIS A 433 -27.91 9.96 5.05
N ASP A 434 -27.22 8.90 4.63
CA ASP A 434 -26.01 8.38 5.29
C ASP A 434 -24.86 9.40 5.31
N ASN A 435 -24.80 10.25 4.30
CA ASN A 435 -23.80 11.30 4.20
C ASN A 435 -24.07 12.44 5.20
N ILE A 436 -25.31 12.83 5.43
CA ILE A 436 -25.66 13.84 6.44
C ILE A 436 -25.56 13.22 7.84
N ALA A 437 -26.09 12.00 8.04
CA ALA A 437 -26.03 11.26 9.30
C ALA A 437 -24.61 10.95 9.78
N PHE A 438 -23.60 11.09 8.90
CA PHE A 438 -22.19 10.96 9.29
C PHE A 438 -21.78 11.94 10.41
N GLY A 439 -22.46 13.09 10.54
CA GLY A 439 -22.25 14.03 11.63
C GLY A 439 -22.76 13.54 13.00
N ASN A 440 -23.82 12.70 13.00
CA ASN A 440 -24.37 12.02 14.17
C ASN A 440 -25.06 10.73 13.68
N PRO A 441 -24.41 9.55 13.78
CA PRO A 441 -24.95 8.29 13.28
C PRO A 441 -26.26 7.82 13.95
N ASP A 442 -26.53 8.30 15.16
CA ASP A 442 -27.73 7.93 15.94
C ASP A 442 -28.92 8.88 15.68
N ALA A 443 -28.77 9.84 14.75
CA ALA A 443 -29.80 10.82 14.44
C ALA A 443 -31.00 10.19 13.72
N SER A 444 -32.21 10.62 14.09
CA SER A 444 -33.44 10.20 13.41
C SER A 444 -33.52 10.83 11.99
N ARG A 445 -34.34 10.23 11.12
CA ARG A 445 -34.55 10.75 9.75
C ARG A 445 -35.09 12.20 9.77
N GLU A 446 -35.93 12.53 10.75
CA GLU A 446 -36.48 13.88 10.92
C GLU A 446 -35.37 14.88 11.28
N GLN A 447 -34.41 14.49 12.12
CA GLN A 447 -33.26 15.32 12.48
C GLN A 447 -32.35 15.55 11.26
N VAL A 448 -32.12 14.52 10.45
CA VAL A 448 -31.36 14.64 9.20
C VAL A 448 -32.05 15.62 8.22
N ILE A 449 -33.37 15.51 8.05
CA ILE A 449 -34.14 16.43 7.20
C ILE A 449 -34.09 17.87 7.78
N ALA A 450 -34.21 18.04 9.08
CA ALA A 450 -34.12 19.37 9.71
C ALA A 450 -32.73 20.01 9.50
N ALA A 451 -31.66 19.23 9.63
CA ALA A 451 -30.30 19.68 9.35
C ALA A 451 -30.10 20.08 7.87
N ALA A 452 -30.65 19.29 6.94
CA ALA A 452 -30.62 19.60 5.51
C ALA A 452 -31.38 20.90 5.18
N LYS A 453 -32.52 21.12 5.80
CA LYS A 453 -33.29 22.38 5.67
C LYS A 453 -32.52 23.58 6.19
N ALA A 454 -31.90 23.44 7.37
CA ALA A 454 -31.07 24.50 7.95
C ALA A 454 -29.88 24.86 7.06
N ALA A 455 -29.30 23.87 6.38
CA ALA A 455 -28.20 24.03 5.43
C ALA A 455 -28.64 24.44 4.01
N ASN A 456 -29.91 24.71 3.77
CA ASN A 456 -30.48 24.98 2.44
C ASN A 456 -30.29 23.83 1.42
N ALA A 457 -30.08 22.61 1.89
CA ALA A 457 -29.87 21.45 1.03
C ALA A 457 -31.16 20.72 0.64
N ASP A 458 -32.23 20.80 1.45
CA ASP A 458 -33.47 20.04 1.30
C ASP A 458 -34.11 20.24 -0.08
N PHE A 459 -34.07 21.46 -0.62
CA PHE A 459 -34.70 21.80 -1.90
C PHE A 459 -34.11 20.98 -3.06
N PHE A 460 -32.79 20.93 -3.20
CA PHE A 460 -32.19 20.16 -4.28
C PHE A 460 -32.28 18.64 -4.03
N ILE A 461 -32.22 18.19 -2.76
CA ILE A 461 -32.37 16.78 -2.41
C ILE A 461 -33.73 16.25 -2.85
N GLN A 462 -34.81 17.01 -2.65
CA GLN A 462 -36.16 16.62 -3.05
C GLN A 462 -36.35 16.57 -4.58
N GLN A 463 -35.50 17.24 -5.36
CA GLN A 463 -35.51 17.19 -6.82
C GLN A 463 -34.85 15.93 -7.39
N LEU A 464 -34.08 15.19 -6.56
CA LEU A 464 -33.45 13.95 -6.98
C LEU A 464 -34.48 12.80 -7.02
N PRO A 465 -34.33 11.82 -7.94
CA PRO A 465 -35.33 10.76 -8.15
C PRO A 465 -35.70 9.97 -6.88
N GLN A 466 -34.74 9.77 -5.96
CA GLN A 466 -34.92 9.04 -4.72
C GLN A 466 -34.79 9.94 -3.47
N GLY A 467 -34.71 11.27 -3.65
CA GLY A 467 -34.57 12.22 -2.55
C GLY A 467 -33.39 11.89 -1.62
N TYR A 468 -33.62 11.76 -0.33
CA TYR A 468 -32.60 11.43 0.67
C TYR A 468 -32.02 10.02 0.51
N ASP A 469 -32.71 9.11 -0.16
CA ASP A 469 -32.27 7.74 -0.40
C ASP A 469 -31.47 7.61 -1.70
N THR A 470 -31.24 8.73 -2.41
CA THR A 470 -30.37 8.77 -3.60
C THR A 470 -28.97 8.33 -3.23
N LYS A 471 -28.46 7.30 -3.92
CA LYS A 471 -27.10 6.77 -3.75
C LYS A 471 -26.09 7.64 -4.46
N LEU A 472 -25.07 8.04 -3.75
CA LEU A 472 -23.88 8.73 -4.27
C LEU A 472 -22.80 7.70 -4.61
N GLU A 473 -22.44 7.63 -5.87
CA GLU A 473 -21.32 6.84 -6.38
C GLU A 473 -20.12 7.78 -6.61
N ASN A 474 -18.89 7.24 -6.66
CA ASN A 474 -17.65 7.99 -6.95
C ASN A 474 -17.53 9.31 -6.18
N ALA A 475 -17.68 9.26 -4.85
CA ALA A 475 -17.52 10.43 -3.98
C ALA A 475 -18.42 11.63 -4.32
N GLY A 476 -19.58 11.39 -4.99
CA GLY A 476 -20.55 12.43 -5.30
C GLY A 476 -20.29 13.19 -6.60
N GLU A 477 -19.58 12.60 -7.56
CA GLU A 477 -19.36 13.20 -8.91
C GLU A 477 -20.65 13.65 -9.62
N SER A 478 -21.80 13.10 -9.24
CA SER A 478 -23.12 13.48 -9.75
C SER A 478 -23.67 14.81 -9.20
N LEU A 479 -23.05 15.36 -8.15
CA LEU A 479 -23.46 16.61 -7.52
C LEU A 479 -22.55 17.77 -7.94
N SER A 480 -23.13 18.98 -8.03
CA SER A 480 -22.28 20.16 -8.16
C SER A 480 -21.45 20.39 -6.88
N VAL A 481 -20.31 21.10 -7.01
CA VAL A 481 -19.44 21.44 -5.88
C VAL A 481 -20.22 22.13 -4.78
N GLY A 482 -21.12 23.05 -5.12
CA GLY A 482 -21.97 23.74 -4.14
C GLY A 482 -22.97 22.82 -3.45
N GLN A 483 -23.61 21.88 -4.18
CA GLN A 483 -24.50 20.88 -3.58
C GLN A 483 -23.75 19.97 -2.60
N ALA A 484 -22.56 19.50 -2.98
CA ALA A 484 -21.71 18.71 -2.11
C ALA A 484 -21.32 19.49 -0.83
N GLN A 485 -21.04 20.80 -0.97
CA GLN A 485 -20.74 21.66 0.17
C GLN A 485 -21.95 21.85 1.11
N LEU A 486 -23.16 22.04 0.57
CA LEU A 486 -24.37 22.11 1.38
C LEU A 486 -24.62 20.83 2.18
N LEU A 487 -24.33 19.64 1.63
CA LEU A 487 -24.39 18.37 2.38
C LEU A 487 -23.36 18.33 3.51
N THR A 488 -22.16 18.84 3.27
CA THR A 488 -21.10 18.91 4.32
C THR A 488 -21.49 19.88 5.43
N ILE A 489 -22.13 20.99 5.10
CA ILE A 489 -22.68 21.94 6.07
C ILE A 489 -23.82 21.28 6.88
N ALA A 490 -24.70 20.51 6.22
CA ALA A 490 -25.77 19.77 6.89
C ALA A 490 -25.24 18.76 7.93
N ARG A 491 -24.11 18.08 7.65
CA ARG A 491 -23.40 17.24 8.64
C ARG A 491 -23.06 18.02 9.90
N VAL A 492 -22.53 19.22 9.75
CA VAL A 492 -22.11 20.06 10.87
C VAL A 492 -23.31 20.61 11.64
N PHE A 493 -24.40 20.93 10.95
CA PHE A 493 -25.66 21.28 11.64
C PHE A 493 -26.18 20.12 12.52
N LEU A 494 -26.06 18.88 12.04
CA LEU A 494 -26.50 17.70 12.78
C LEU A 494 -25.59 17.38 13.98
N ALA A 495 -24.28 17.64 13.85
CA ALA A 495 -23.29 17.41 14.92
C ALA A 495 -23.38 18.43 16.07
N ILE A 496 -23.93 19.62 15.84
CA ILE A 496 -24.13 20.73 16.81
C ILE A 496 -22.82 21.07 17.58
N PRO A 497 -21.71 21.32 16.92
CA PRO A 497 -20.45 21.63 17.58
C PRO A 497 -20.46 23.05 18.20
N LYS A 498 -19.60 23.29 19.20
CA LYS A 498 -19.43 24.61 19.85
C LYS A 498 -18.45 25.52 19.11
N ILE A 499 -17.51 24.93 18.41
CA ILE A 499 -16.47 25.62 17.68
C ILE A 499 -16.54 25.20 16.22
N LEU A 500 -16.42 26.15 15.31
CA LEU A 500 -16.47 25.93 13.88
C LEU A 500 -15.14 26.26 13.22
N ILE A 501 -14.79 25.46 12.23
CA ILE A 501 -13.67 25.70 11.33
C ILE A 501 -14.21 25.66 9.91
N LEU A 502 -14.15 26.80 9.23
CA LEU A 502 -14.72 26.97 7.89
C LEU A 502 -13.62 27.41 6.93
N ASP A 503 -13.44 26.63 5.86
CA ASP A 503 -12.54 27.00 4.75
C ASP A 503 -13.38 27.46 3.56
N GLU A 504 -13.31 28.77 3.26
CA GLU A 504 -14.23 29.50 2.38
C GLU A 504 -13.75 29.51 0.92
N ALA A 505 -13.32 28.40 0.36
CA ALA A 505 -12.98 28.36 -1.06
C ALA A 505 -14.22 28.04 -1.93
N THR A 506 -14.88 29.08 -2.42
CA THR A 506 -16.10 28.98 -3.26
C THR A 506 -15.85 29.39 -4.73
N SER A 507 -14.60 29.43 -5.18
CA SER A 507 -14.20 29.89 -6.51
C SER A 507 -14.78 29.09 -7.69
N SER A 508 -15.35 27.90 -7.43
CA SER A 508 -15.89 26.98 -8.44
C SER A 508 -17.41 26.77 -8.32
N ILE A 509 -18.12 27.63 -7.57
CA ILE A 509 -19.56 27.50 -7.31
C ILE A 509 -20.33 28.55 -8.13
N ASP A 510 -21.48 28.17 -8.70
CA ASP A 510 -22.38 29.10 -9.37
C ASP A 510 -22.96 30.12 -8.36
N THR A 511 -23.22 31.32 -8.82
CA THR A 511 -23.64 32.46 -7.99
C THR A 511 -24.91 32.16 -7.15
N ARG A 512 -25.86 31.38 -7.66
CA ARG A 512 -27.10 31.07 -6.96
C ARG A 512 -26.83 30.12 -5.76
N THR A 513 -26.10 29.05 -6.00
CA THR A 513 -25.75 28.09 -4.95
C THR A 513 -24.79 28.73 -3.94
N GLU A 514 -23.96 29.64 -4.37
CA GLU A 514 -23.08 30.40 -3.51
C GLU A 514 -23.84 31.21 -2.44
N VAL A 515 -24.93 31.91 -2.81
CA VAL A 515 -25.78 32.66 -1.86
C VAL A 515 -26.37 31.70 -0.82
N LEU A 516 -26.79 30.48 -1.22
CA LEU A 516 -27.32 29.47 -0.31
C LEU A 516 -26.25 28.95 0.65
N VAL A 517 -25.02 28.75 0.18
CA VAL A 517 -23.88 28.34 1.02
C VAL A 517 -23.52 29.41 2.04
N GLN A 518 -23.49 30.68 1.63
CA GLN A 518 -23.19 31.81 2.52
C GLN A 518 -24.28 32.00 3.59
N ASP A 519 -25.57 31.88 3.24
CA ASP A 519 -26.67 31.91 4.20
C ASP A 519 -26.57 30.75 5.22
N ALA A 520 -26.23 29.54 4.71
CA ALA A 520 -26.01 28.37 5.57
C ALA A 520 -24.84 28.59 6.54
N PHE A 521 -23.72 29.16 6.10
CA PHE A 521 -22.61 29.52 6.96
C PHE A 521 -23.00 30.57 8.01
N ALA A 522 -23.72 31.63 7.61
CA ALA A 522 -24.17 32.65 8.54
C ALA A 522 -25.07 32.09 9.66
N LYS A 523 -26.00 31.19 9.30
CA LYS A 523 -26.84 30.47 10.25
C LYS A 523 -26.01 29.56 11.18
N LEU A 524 -25.03 28.85 10.62
CA LEU A 524 -24.20 27.91 11.35
C LEU A 524 -23.30 28.62 12.38
N MET A 525 -22.74 29.79 12.04
CA MET A 525 -21.86 30.58 12.91
C MET A 525 -22.56 31.24 14.09
N LYS A 526 -23.87 31.43 14.03
CA LYS A 526 -24.62 32.19 15.05
C LYS A 526 -24.44 31.59 16.44
N GLY A 527 -23.84 32.35 17.36
CA GLY A 527 -23.62 31.97 18.75
C GLY A 527 -22.51 30.96 18.98
N ARG A 528 -21.60 30.77 18.02
CA ARG A 528 -20.48 29.82 18.08
C ARG A 528 -19.17 30.51 17.79
N THR A 529 -18.10 30.05 18.44
CA THR A 529 -16.75 30.48 18.07
C THR A 529 -16.39 29.90 16.71
N SER A 530 -16.07 30.76 15.74
CA SER A 530 -15.90 30.36 14.35
C SER A 530 -14.57 30.84 13.80
N PHE A 531 -13.72 29.91 13.33
CA PHE A 531 -12.50 30.20 12.60
C PHE A 531 -12.77 30.09 11.12
N ILE A 532 -12.52 31.13 10.37
CA ILE A 532 -12.79 31.23 8.95
C ILE A 532 -11.47 31.49 8.21
N ILE A 533 -11.03 30.54 7.37
CA ILE A 533 -9.98 30.82 6.39
C ILE A 533 -10.64 31.59 5.27
N ALA A 534 -10.58 32.92 5.38
CA ALA A 534 -11.35 33.81 4.53
C ALA A 534 -10.60 34.14 3.25
N HIS A 535 -11.26 33.90 2.11
CA HIS A 535 -10.86 34.30 0.78
C HIS A 535 -11.70 35.44 0.21
N ARG A 536 -12.76 35.86 0.94
CA ARG A 536 -13.71 36.89 0.52
C ARG A 536 -13.65 38.12 1.41
N LEU A 537 -13.77 39.27 0.75
CA LEU A 537 -13.71 40.57 1.40
C LEU A 537 -14.87 40.80 2.39
N SER A 538 -16.08 40.32 2.04
CA SER A 538 -17.29 40.44 2.87
C SER A 538 -17.11 39.68 4.21
N THR A 539 -16.72 38.42 4.14
CA THR A 539 -16.51 37.58 5.32
C THR A 539 -15.43 38.14 6.25
N ILE A 540 -14.38 38.73 5.67
CA ILE A 540 -13.30 39.36 6.44
C ILE A 540 -13.81 40.61 7.15
N ARG A 541 -14.62 41.44 6.53
CA ARG A 541 -15.16 42.68 7.09
C ARG A 541 -16.09 42.43 8.27
N ASP A 542 -16.87 41.37 8.21
CA ASP A 542 -17.89 41.02 9.22
C ASP A 542 -17.34 40.20 10.39
N ALA A 543 -16.03 39.96 10.43
CA ALA A 543 -15.36 39.23 11.50
C ALA A 543 -15.12 40.14 12.72
N ASP A 544 -15.35 39.58 13.92
CA ASP A 544 -15.11 40.25 15.19
C ASP A 544 -13.58 40.45 15.43
N LEU A 545 -12.79 39.45 14.96
CA LEU A 545 -11.35 39.43 15.06
C LEU A 545 -10.74 38.94 13.74
N ILE A 546 -9.79 39.71 13.23
CA ILE A 546 -9.00 39.33 12.04
C ILE A 546 -7.59 39.03 12.49
N LEU A 547 -7.06 37.86 12.09
CA LEU A 547 -5.67 37.46 12.31
C LEU A 547 -4.92 37.52 10.99
N VAL A 548 -3.94 38.38 10.88
CA VAL A 548 -3.10 38.53 9.69
C VAL A 548 -1.84 37.70 9.86
N LEU A 549 -1.74 36.60 9.14
CA LEU A 549 -0.59 35.69 9.17
C LEU A 549 0.38 36.01 8.03
N VAL A 550 1.67 36.14 8.36
CA VAL A 550 2.76 36.23 7.40
C VAL A 550 3.91 35.37 7.93
N ASP A 551 4.41 34.45 7.11
CA ASP A 551 5.52 33.54 7.45
C ASP A 551 5.37 32.81 8.80
N GLY A 552 4.15 32.44 9.14
CA GLY A 552 3.81 31.69 10.35
C GLY A 552 3.55 32.55 11.60
N ASP A 553 3.81 33.87 11.55
CA ASP A 553 3.57 34.76 12.68
C ASP A 553 2.30 35.60 12.46
N ILE A 554 1.56 35.88 13.54
CA ILE A 554 0.49 36.90 13.51
C ILE A 554 1.11 38.28 13.60
N VAL A 555 1.19 38.93 12.43
CA VAL A 555 1.80 40.27 12.33
C VAL A 555 0.85 41.40 12.75
N GLU A 556 -0.45 41.19 12.57
CA GLU A 556 -1.51 42.12 12.95
C GLU A 556 -2.76 41.34 13.40
N HIS A 557 -3.46 41.88 14.38
CA HIS A 557 -4.79 41.41 14.81
C HIS A 557 -5.66 42.56 15.24
N GLY A 558 -6.98 42.43 15.08
CA GLY A 558 -7.97 43.45 15.42
C GLY A 558 -9.21 43.35 14.55
N ASN A 559 -10.14 44.27 14.66
CA ASN A 559 -11.27 44.37 13.76
C ASN A 559 -10.92 45.07 12.43
N HIS A 560 -11.82 45.04 11.48
CA HIS A 560 -11.61 45.61 10.15
C HIS A 560 -11.27 47.11 10.20
N GLN A 561 -11.98 47.91 11.02
CA GLN A 561 -11.79 49.35 11.12
C GLN A 561 -10.43 49.72 11.69
N ASP A 562 -10.03 49.04 12.77
CA ASP A 562 -8.73 49.27 13.42
C ASP A 562 -7.55 48.93 12.51
N LEU A 563 -7.64 47.81 11.80
CA LEU A 563 -6.58 47.34 10.89
C LEU A 563 -6.46 48.23 9.64
N MET A 564 -7.58 48.72 9.11
CA MET A 564 -7.59 49.69 8.01
C MET A 564 -6.98 51.03 8.42
N ALA A 565 -7.26 51.49 9.66
CA ALA A 565 -6.70 52.75 10.20
C ALA A 565 -5.19 52.67 10.40
N ARG A 566 -4.64 51.49 10.79
CA ARG A 566 -3.20 51.27 10.98
C ARG A 566 -2.40 51.30 9.67
N LYS A 567 -3.04 51.14 8.51
CA LYS A 567 -2.42 51.12 7.17
C LYS A 567 -1.26 50.11 7.04
N GLY A 568 -1.34 48.99 7.75
CA GLY A 568 -0.33 47.94 7.79
C GLY A 568 -0.47 46.90 6.68
N LYS A 569 -0.08 45.66 6.96
CA LYS A 569 -0.15 44.53 6.00
C LYS A 569 -1.60 44.22 5.58
N TYR A 570 -2.54 44.26 6.52
CA TYR A 570 -3.96 44.07 6.20
C TYR A 570 -4.44 45.11 5.19
N TYR A 571 -4.15 46.39 5.38
CA TYR A 571 -4.52 47.45 4.45
C TYR A 571 -3.92 47.23 3.06
N GLN A 572 -2.63 46.80 2.99
CA GLN A 572 -1.96 46.52 1.72
C GLN A 572 -2.65 45.36 0.99
N MET A 573 -3.02 44.27 1.71
CA MET A 573 -3.72 43.13 1.13
C MET A 573 -5.11 43.53 0.61
N GLN A 574 -5.86 44.32 1.38
CA GLN A 574 -7.20 44.79 0.97
C GLN A 574 -7.13 45.70 -0.26
N LYS A 575 -6.14 46.55 -0.35
CA LYS A 575 -5.92 47.43 -1.51
C LYS A 575 -5.55 46.63 -2.75
N ALA A 576 -4.69 45.62 -2.63
CA ALA A 576 -4.34 44.74 -3.74
C ALA A 576 -5.54 43.93 -4.22
N ALA A 577 -6.40 43.41 -3.33
CA ALA A 577 -7.61 42.68 -3.69
C ALA A 577 -8.68 43.57 -4.38
N ALA A 578 -8.80 44.83 -4.00
CA ALA A 578 -9.69 45.79 -4.65
C ALA A 578 -9.26 46.09 -6.09
N PHE A 579 -7.98 46.21 -6.38
CA PHE A 579 -7.45 46.39 -7.74
C PHE A 579 -7.61 45.17 -8.65
N SER A 580 -7.75 43.95 -8.10
CA SER A 580 -7.96 42.73 -8.90
C SER A 580 -9.43 42.43 -9.19
N SER A 581 -10.36 43.20 -8.63
CA SER A 581 -11.81 43.07 -8.81
C SER A 581 -12.42 44.15 -9.75
N GLU A 582 -11.63 45.12 -10.17
CA GLU A 582 -11.90 46.03 -11.29
C GLU A 582 -11.28 45.49 -12.60
#